data_1aef68b3597ad3633832760eaef63537
#
_entry.id   1aef68b3597ad3633832760eaef63537
#
_cell.length_a   1.000
_cell.length_b   1.000
_cell.length_c   1.000
_cell.angle_alpha   90.00
_cell.angle_beta   90.00
_cell.angle_gamma   90.00
#
_symmetry.space_group_name_H-M   'P 1'
#
loop_
_entity.id
_entity.type
_entity.pdbx_description
1 polymer ?
#
loop_
_entity_poly.entity_id
_entity_poly.type
_entity_poly.pdbx_seq_one_letter_code
_entity_poly.pdbx_strand_id
1 'polypeptide(L)'
;MNAYAASAFYAVDRFASFQRHWKAEYEAGKLILADRYTTSNALYQMVKLPREQWDDYLAWLRDFEYGKLEIPAPDLVIYLDMPVEVSQRLLSNRYAGDEQKKDMHEGNIRYLQACREAALYACEKLHFCRVDCASAGEPLAEAEVAEQIFSWVEKEMLSC
;
A
#
# COMPACT_ATOMS: atom_id res chain seq x y z
N MET A 1 18.83 2.19 -6.92
CA MET A 1 17.84 2.87 -7.79
C MET A 1 17.09 3.88 -6.95
N ASN A 2 16.94 5.10 -7.44
CA ASN A 2 16.23 6.18 -6.71
C ASN A 2 14.70 5.95 -6.73
N ALA A 3 13.96 6.75 -5.92
CA ALA A 3 12.52 6.62 -5.78
C ALA A 3 11.76 6.77 -7.11
N TYR A 4 12.09 7.80 -7.88
CA TYR A 4 11.42 8.11 -9.14
C TYR A 4 11.63 7.03 -10.21
N ALA A 5 12.87 6.59 -10.41
CA ALA A 5 13.18 5.53 -11.37
C ALA A 5 12.48 4.21 -11.02
N ALA A 6 12.51 3.82 -9.73
CA ALA A 6 11.81 2.62 -9.29
C ALA A 6 10.29 2.72 -9.52
N SER A 7 9.70 3.87 -9.18
CA SER A 7 8.27 4.11 -9.38
C SER A 7 7.89 4.07 -10.86
N ALA A 8 8.73 4.63 -11.74
CA ALA A 8 8.48 4.62 -13.19
C ALA A 8 8.44 3.19 -13.75
N PHE A 9 9.34 2.30 -13.32
CA PHE A 9 9.30 0.90 -13.75
C PHE A 9 8.01 0.20 -13.33
N TYR A 10 7.59 0.38 -12.07
CA TYR A 10 6.32 -0.18 -11.60
C TYR A 10 5.09 0.45 -12.31
N ALA A 11 5.16 1.74 -12.63
CA ALA A 11 4.08 2.42 -13.33
C ALA A 11 3.91 1.91 -14.77
N VAL A 12 5.03 1.67 -15.50
CA VAL A 12 4.99 1.08 -16.85
C VAL A 12 4.43 -0.33 -16.83
N ASP A 13 4.84 -1.16 -15.86
CA ASP A 13 4.29 -2.51 -15.68
C ASP A 13 2.78 -2.46 -15.41
N ARG A 14 2.33 -1.57 -14.54
CA ARG A 14 0.91 -1.32 -14.24
C ARG A 14 0.11 -0.87 -15.46
N PHE A 15 0.66 0.06 -16.23
CA PHE A 15 0.07 0.51 -17.48
C PHE A 15 -0.09 -0.65 -18.48
N ALA A 16 0.96 -1.46 -18.64
CA ALA A 16 0.89 -2.63 -19.52
C ALA A 16 -0.14 -3.67 -19.05
N SER A 17 -0.22 -3.89 -17.73
CA SER A 17 -1.23 -4.75 -17.11
C SER A 17 -2.65 -4.21 -17.37
N PHE A 18 -2.87 -2.92 -17.13
CA PHE A 18 -4.15 -2.25 -17.42
C PHE A 18 -4.57 -2.48 -18.85
N GLN A 19 -3.74 -2.08 -19.80
CA GLN A 19 -4.07 -2.16 -21.23
C GLN A 19 -4.36 -3.59 -21.72
N ARG A 20 -3.68 -4.60 -21.16
CA ARG A 20 -3.76 -5.99 -21.63
C ARG A 20 -4.79 -6.84 -20.93
N HIS A 21 -5.07 -6.58 -19.64
CA HIS A 21 -5.77 -7.56 -18.83
C HIS A 21 -7.09 -7.09 -18.25
N TRP A 22 -7.26 -5.81 -17.90
CA TRP A 22 -8.43 -5.40 -17.14
C TRP A 22 -9.09 -4.09 -17.62
N LYS A 23 -8.56 -3.43 -18.68
CA LYS A 23 -9.16 -2.21 -19.22
C LYS A 23 -10.58 -2.42 -19.70
N ALA A 24 -10.84 -3.49 -20.44
CA ALA A 24 -12.18 -3.79 -20.95
C ALA A 24 -13.20 -4.04 -19.83
N GLU A 25 -12.77 -4.70 -18.74
CA GLU A 25 -13.61 -4.95 -17.58
C GLU A 25 -13.92 -3.65 -16.82
N TYR A 26 -12.92 -2.80 -16.67
CA TYR A 26 -13.06 -1.48 -16.07
C TYR A 26 -14.02 -0.58 -16.87
N GLU A 27 -13.82 -0.48 -18.20
CA GLU A 27 -14.68 0.30 -19.11
C GLU A 27 -16.12 -0.24 -19.17
N ALA A 28 -16.30 -1.53 -18.89
CA ALA A 28 -17.62 -2.14 -18.74
C ALA A 28 -18.29 -1.87 -17.38
N GLY A 29 -17.67 -1.07 -16.52
CA GLY A 29 -18.20 -0.70 -15.19
C GLY A 29 -18.10 -1.79 -14.14
N LYS A 30 -17.22 -2.80 -14.32
CA LYS A 30 -17.02 -3.84 -13.33
C LYS A 30 -16.18 -3.35 -12.15
N LEU A 31 -16.46 -3.86 -10.97
CA LEU A 31 -15.63 -3.65 -9.79
C LEU A 31 -14.26 -4.31 -10.00
N ILE A 32 -13.20 -3.53 -9.86
CA ILE A 32 -11.82 -4.00 -9.91
C ILE A 32 -11.23 -3.95 -8.50
N LEU A 33 -10.88 -5.10 -7.97
CA LEU A 33 -10.16 -5.21 -6.69
C LEU A 33 -8.68 -5.46 -6.97
N ALA A 34 -7.83 -4.53 -6.55
CA ALA A 34 -6.39 -4.62 -6.72
C ALA A 34 -5.69 -4.90 -5.38
N ASP A 35 -5.02 -6.04 -5.27
CA ASP A 35 -4.04 -6.26 -4.21
C ASP A 35 -2.74 -5.54 -4.59
N ARG A 36 -2.54 -4.36 -3.98
CA ARG A 36 -1.51 -3.36 -4.28
C ARG A 36 -1.73 -2.68 -5.65
N TYR A 37 -1.57 -1.37 -5.65
CA TYR A 37 -1.73 -0.55 -6.83
C TYR A 37 -0.70 0.59 -6.84
N THR A 38 -0.98 1.72 -7.47
CA THR A 38 -0.13 2.92 -7.55
C THR A 38 0.37 3.38 -6.18
N THR A 39 -0.50 3.29 -5.17
CA THR A 39 -0.24 3.69 -3.78
C THR A 39 0.90 2.93 -3.11
N SER A 40 1.25 1.72 -3.59
CA SER A 40 2.44 1.01 -3.12
C SER A 40 3.74 1.79 -3.33
N ASN A 41 3.83 2.63 -4.37
CA ASN A 41 4.98 3.49 -4.58
C ASN A 41 5.09 4.57 -3.48
N ALA A 42 3.95 5.13 -3.02
CA ALA A 42 3.93 6.07 -1.90
C ALA A 42 4.48 5.43 -0.61
N LEU A 43 4.21 4.13 -0.38
CA LEU A 43 4.68 3.44 0.82
C LEU A 43 6.16 3.05 0.75
N TYR A 44 6.59 2.47 -0.38
CA TYR A 44 7.89 1.78 -0.46
C TYR A 44 8.98 2.57 -1.19
N GLN A 45 8.63 3.59 -1.97
CA GLN A 45 9.62 4.40 -2.68
C GLN A 45 9.82 5.76 -2.03
N MET A 46 8.78 6.36 -1.47
CA MET A 46 8.84 7.66 -0.80
C MET A 46 9.84 7.70 0.35
N VAL A 47 10.00 6.59 1.08
CA VAL A 47 10.99 6.45 2.17
C VAL A 47 12.45 6.62 1.74
N LYS A 48 12.74 6.57 0.45
CA LYS A 48 14.08 6.81 -0.10
C LYS A 48 14.41 8.30 -0.24
N LEU A 49 13.43 9.16 0.00
CA LEU A 49 13.54 10.61 -0.09
C LEU A 49 13.53 11.25 1.29
N PRO A 50 14.18 12.40 1.46
CA PRO A 50 14.02 13.22 2.65
C PRO A 50 12.56 13.60 2.86
N ARG A 51 12.16 13.74 4.13
CA ARG A 51 10.77 13.98 4.53
C ARG A 51 10.14 15.21 3.87
N GLU A 52 10.91 16.27 3.70
CA GLU A 52 10.50 17.53 3.06
C GLU A 52 10.17 17.39 1.57
N GLN A 53 10.56 16.30 0.92
CA GLN A 53 10.26 16.01 -0.49
C GLN A 53 9.03 15.10 -0.67
N TRP A 54 8.38 14.67 0.39
CA TRP A 54 7.29 13.70 0.30
C TRP A 54 6.05 14.25 -0.39
N ASP A 55 5.68 15.51 -0.13
CA ASP A 55 4.53 16.14 -0.79
C ASP A 55 4.77 16.28 -2.30
N ASP A 56 5.96 16.72 -2.70
CA ASP A 56 6.33 16.85 -4.11
C ASP A 56 6.34 15.47 -4.82
N TYR A 57 6.84 14.45 -4.11
CA TYR A 57 6.84 13.10 -4.65
C TYR A 57 5.41 12.54 -4.83
N LEU A 58 4.52 12.75 -3.88
CA LEU A 58 3.11 12.32 -4.00
C LEU A 58 2.40 13.06 -5.13
N ALA A 59 2.64 14.35 -5.29
CA ALA A 59 2.10 15.14 -6.40
C ALA A 59 2.60 14.61 -7.75
N TRP A 60 3.94 14.38 -7.86
CA TRP A 60 4.54 13.80 -9.05
C TRP A 60 3.97 12.42 -9.36
N LEU A 61 3.86 11.54 -8.36
CA LEU A 61 3.35 10.17 -8.54
C LEU A 61 1.94 10.15 -9.13
N ARG A 62 1.07 11.02 -8.61
CA ARG A 62 -0.31 11.16 -9.09
C ARG A 62 -0.38 11.70 -10.52
N ASP A 63 0.39 12.76 -10.83
CA ASP A 63 0.46 13.32 -12.19
C ASP A 63 1.02 12.29 -13.16
N PHE A 64 2.07 11.58 -12.79
CA PHE A 64 2.70 10.60 -13.65
C PHE A 64 1.77 9.42 -13.96
N GLU A 65 1.19 8.79 -12.93
CA GLU A 65 0.39 7.58 -13.13
C GLU A 65 -1.01 7.91 -13.67
N TYR A 66 -1.70 8.88 -13.10
CA TYR A 66 -3.06 9.20 -13.51
C TYR A 66 -3.13 10.25 -14.62
N GLY A 67 -2.22 11.22 -14.63
CA GLY A 67 -2.21 12.30 -15.62
C GLY A 67 -1.45 11.97 -16.91
N LYS A 68 -0.29 11.28 -16.83
CA LYS A 68 0.54 11.01 -18.01
C LYS A 68 0.33 9.62 -18.58
N LEU A 69 0.21 8.60 -17.72
CA LEU A 69 -0.07 7.23 -18.14
C LEU A 69 -1.57 6.95 -18.28
N GLU A 70 -2.41 7.84 -17.78
CA GLU A 70 -3.88 7.76 -17.85
C GLU A 70 -4.43 6.41 -17.33
N ILE A 71 -3.76 5.81 -16.34
CA ILE A 71 -4.34 4.66 -15.66
C ILE A 71 -5.41 5.15 -14.66
N PRO A 72 -6.48 4.39 -14.41
CA PRO A 72 -7.53 4.81 -13.52
C PRO A 72 -7.04 5.12 -12.11
N ALA A 73 -7.45 6.25 -11.55
CA ALA A 73 -7.28 6.49 -10.12
C ALA A 73 -8.21 5.55 -9.33
N PRO A 74 -7.79 5.02 -8.17
CA PRO A 74 -8.68 4.19 -7.37
C PRO A 74 -9.79 5.05 -6.75
N ASP A 75 -11.02 4.55 -6.73
CA ASP A 75 -12.17 5.17 -6.06
C ASP A 75 -12.05 5.05 -4.55
N LEU A 76 -11.49 3.93 -4.08
CA LEU A 76 -11.25 3.65 -2.66
C LEU A 76 -9.88 3.02 -2.47
N VAL A 77 -9.14 3.51 -1.47
CA VAL A 77 -7.88 2.90 -1.02
C VAL A 77 -8.03 2.50 0.43
N ILE A 78 -7.85 1.22 0.71
CA ILE A 78 -7.82 0.67 2.06
C ILE A 78 -6.38 0.32 2.41
N TYR A 79 -5.88 0.90 3.48
CA TYR A 79 -4.57 0.59 4.04
C TYR A 79 -4.73 -0.28 5.29
N LEU A 80 -4.20 -1.50 5.23
CA LEU A 80 -4.18 -2.42 6.36
C LEU A 80 -2.95 -2.10 7.23
N ASP A 81 -3.17 -1.44 8.36
CA ASP A 81 -2.10 -1.03 9.26
C ASP A 81 -1.77 -2.12 10.27
N MET A 82 -0.73 -2.88 9.97
CA MET A 82 -0.16 -3.88 10.87
C MET A 82 1.13 -3.33 11.49
N PRO A 83 1.23 -3.17 12.83
CA PRO A 83 2.48 -2.78 13.48
C PRO A 83 3.61 -3.74 13.15
N VAL A 84 4.81 -3.19 12.90
CA VAL A 84 5.95 -3.97 12.40
C VAL A 84 6.33 -5.08 13.38
N GLU A 85 6.26 -4.82 14.68
CA GLU A 85 6.58 -5.76 15.75
C GLU A 85 5.63 -6.97 15.72
N VAL A 86 4.33 -6.73 15.52
CA VAL A 86 3.31 -7.77 15.39
C VAL A 86 3.53 -8.59 14.13
N SER A 87 3.76 -7.91 13.00
CA SER A 87 4.07 -8.56 11.72
C SER A 87 5.31 -9.46 11.81
N GLN A 88 6.40 -8.98 12.43
CA GLN A 88 7.63 -9.76 12.60
C GLN A 88 7.42 -10.98 13.49
N ARG A 89 6.62 -10.84 14.56
CA ARG A 89 6.27 -11.97 15.44
C ARG A 89 5.46 -13.04 14.68
N LEU A 90 4.48 -12.64 13.88
CA LEU A 90 3.70 -13.56 13.05
C LEU A 90 4.58 -14.28 12.02
N LEU A 91 5.51 -13.57 11.38
CA LEU A 91 6.47 -14.16 10.45
C LEU A 91 7.41 -15.14 11.16
N SER A 92 7.95 -14.79 12.33
CA SER A 92 8.83 -15.67 13.11
C SER A 92 8.12 -16.96 13.51
N ASN A 93 6.85 -16.89 13.91
CA ASN A 93 6.05 -18.08 14.24
C ASN A 93 5.83 -18.99 13.01
N ARG A 94 5.72 -18.41 11.82
CA ARG A 94 5.55 -19.19 10.56
C ARG A 94 6.84 -19.88 10.13
N TYR A 95 8.00 -19.30 10.44
CA TYR A 95 9.33 -19.77 10.01
C TYR A 95 10.18 -20.28 11.18
N ALA A 96 9.56 -20.78 12.26
CA ALA A 96 10.26 -21.25 13.46
C ALA A 96 11.35 -22.29 13.07
N GLY A 97 12.65 -21.90 13.20
CA GLY A 97 13.80 -22.80 13.08
C GLY A 97 15.00 -22.35 12.25
N ASP A 98 15.00 -21.18 11.61
CA ASP A 98 16.12 -20.75 10.75
C ASP A 98 16.87 -19.54 11.35
N GLU A 99 17.91 -19.83 12.15
CA GLU A 99 18.72 -18.81 12.86
C GLU A 99 19.62 -17.95 11.94
N GLN A 100 19.85 -18.35 10.67
CA GLN A 100 20.74 -17.62 9.76
C GLN A 100 20.14 -16.29 9.24
N LYS A 101 18.91 -15.96 9.58
CA LYS A 101 18.20 -14.75 9.11
C LYS A 101 18.27 -13.57 10.06
N LYS A 102 18.96 -13.67 11.21
CA LYS A 102 18.91 -12.62 12.26
C LYS A 102 19.51 -11.27 11.85
N ASP A 103 20.64 -11.24 11.16
CA ASP A 103 21.32 -9.99 10.77
C ASP A 103 20.60 -9.25 9.62
N MET A 104 19.88 -9.97 8.75
CA MET A 104 19.00 -9.34 7.75
C MET A 104 17.73 -8.74 8.38
N HIS A 105 17.37 -9.13 9.61
CA HIS A 105 16.15 -8.69 10.26
C HIS A 105 16.20 -7.23 10.74
N GLU A 106 17.29 -6.76 11.37
CA GLU A 106 17.32 -5.41 11.93
C GLU A 106 17.27 -4.31 10.87
N GLY A 107 18.03 -4.47 9.78
CA GLY A 107 17.97 -3.55 8.64
C GLY A 107 16.60 -3.55 7.96
N ASN A 108 15.95 -4.70 7.91
CA ASN A 108 14.62 -4.86 7.36
C ASN A 108 13.55 -4.24 8.30
N ILE A 109 13.67 -4.37 9.61
CA ILE A 109 12.75 -3.77 10.58
C ILE A 109 12.74 -2.24 10.48
N ARG A 110 13.91 -1.59 10.46
CA ARG A 110 14.00 -0.13 10.31
C ARG A 110 13.38 0.34 9.00
N TYR A 111 13.63 -0.37 7.92
CA TYR A 111 13.02 -0.06 6.63
C TYR A 111 11.50 -0.23 6.67
N LEU A 112 10.98 -1.29 7.27
CA LEU A 112 9.54 -1.52 7.41
C LEU A 112 8.87 -0.46 8.31
N GLN A 113 9.54 -0.02 9.39
CA GLN A 113 9.06 1.08 10.23
C GLN A 113 8.98 2.39 9.43
N ALA A 114 10.00 2.71 8.64
CA ALA A 114 9.98 3.87 7.77
C ALA A 114 8.88 3.75 6.68
N CYS A 115 8.68 2.57 6.10
CA CYS A 115 7.58 2.33 5.17
C CYS A 115 6.20 2.53 5.81
N ARG A 116 6.02 2.08 7.06
CA ARG A 116 4.78 2.30 7.82
C ARG A 116 4.57 3.78 8.10
N GLU A 117 5.61 4.52 8.49
CA GLU A 117 5.53 5.98 8.66
C GLU A 117 5.10 6.67 7.36
N ALA A 118 5.70 6.31 6.23
CA ALA A 118 5.33 6.82 4.92
C ALA A 118 3.89 6.46 4.55
N ALA A 119 3.44 5.25 4.88
CA ALA A 119 2.07 4.82 4.66
C ALA A 119 1.06 5.65 5.46
N LEU A 120 1.31 5.85 6.75
CA LEU A 120 0.44 6.68 7.60
C LEU A 120 0.39 8.13 7.11
N TYR A 121 1.51 8.67 6.67
CA TYR A 121 1.54 9.98 6.04
C TYR A 121 0.71 10.04 4.75
N ALA A 122 0.86 9.04 3.87
CA ALA A 122 0.08 8.96 2.64
C ALA A 122 -1.41 8.79 2.92
N CYS A 123 -1.79 8.02 3.94
CA CYS A 123 -3.18 7.89 4.39
C CYS A 123 -3.79 9.25 4.75
N GLU A 124 -3.07 10.05 5.53
CA GLU A 124 -3.52 11.39 5.92
C GLU A 124 -3.63 12.34 4.71
N LYS A 125 -2.58 12.39 3.89
CA LYS A 125 -2.49 13.33 2.75
C LYS A 125 -3.40 12.98 1.58
N LEU A 126 -3.65 11.70 1.36
CA LEU A 126 -4.42 11.19 0.23
C LEU A 126 -5.79 10.61 0.65
N HIS A 127 -6.14 10.74 1.93
CA HIS A 127 -7.41 10.30 2.50
C HIS A 127 -7.70 8.81 2.30
N PHE A 128 -6.70 7.95 2.51
CA PHE A 128 -6.91 6.51 2.49
C PHE A 128 -7.70 6.05 3.71
N CYS A 129 -8.52 5.03 3.55
CA CYS A 129 -9.21 4.39 4.64
C CYS A 129 -8.23 3.46 5.38
N ARG A 130 -7.89 3.83 6.61
CA ARG A 130 -7.02 3.01 7.45
C ARG A 130 -7.85 2.00 8.22
N VAL A 131 -7.39 0.74 8.18
CA VAL A 131 -7.92 -0.37 8.98
C VAL A 131 -6.82 -0.86 9.91
N ASP A 132 -7.05 -0.76 11.21
CA ASP A 132 -6.11 -1.28 12.21
C ASP A 132 -6.20 -2.80 12.25
N CYS A 133 -5.06 -3.48 12.03
CA CYS A 133 -4.97 -4.94 12.01
C CYS A 133 -4.44 -5.54 13.33
N ALA A 134 -4.21 -4.69 14.34
CA ALA A 134 -3.75 -5.12 15.66
C ALA A 134 -4.31 -4.21 16.75
N SER A 135 -4.50 -4.74 17.95
CA SER A 135 -4.91 -4.02 19.16
C SER A 135 -4.11 -4.51 20.34
N ALA A 136 -3.67 -3.58 21.21
CA ALA A 136 -2.87 -3.88 22.41
C ALA A 136 -1.64 -4.78 22.13
N GLY A 137 -1.02 -4.64 20.95
CA GLY A 137 0.16 -5.42 20.56
C GLY A 137 -0.15 -6.84 20.04
N GLU A 138 -1.42 -7.22 19.94
CA GLU A 138 -1.86 -8.52 19.38
C GLU A 138 -2.58 -8.31 18.05
N PRO A 139 -2.45 -9.25 17.07
CA PRO A 139 -3.19 -9.17 15.81
C PRO A 139 -4.68 -9.34 16.08
N LEU A 140 -5.51 -8.57 15.37
CA LEU A 140 -6.95 -8.78 15.34
C LEU A 140 -7.28 -10.07 14.58
N ALA A 141 -8.45 -10.67 14.87
CA ALA A 141 -8.94 -11.78 14.09
C ALA A 141 -9.24 -11.35 12.64
N GLU A 142 -9.01 -12.25 11.69
CA GLU A 142 -9.27 -11.97 10.27
C GLU A 142 -10.71 -11.50 10.02
N ALA A 143 -11.68 -12.06 10.76
CA ALA A 143 -13.09 -11.67 10.68
C ALA A 143 -13.30 -10.21 11.11
N GLU A 144 -12.63 -9.75 12.17
CA GLU A 144 -12.74 -8.35 12.66
C GLU A 144 -12.15 -7.38 11.64
N VAL A 145 -11.02 -7.73 11.02
CA VAL A 145 -10.41 -6.92 9.95
C VAL A 145 -11.33 -6.89 8.73
N ALA A 146 -11.91 -8.03 8.35
CA ALA A 146 -12.85 -8.12 7.24
C ALA A 146 -14.10 -7.26 7.45
N GLU A 147 -14.67 -7.25 8.66
CA GLU A 147 -15.82 -6.41 9.00
C GLU A 147 -15.49 -4.92 8.87
N GLN A 148 -14.32 -4.48 9.31
CA GLN A 148 -13.87 -3.10 9.14
C GLN A 148 -13.72 -2.73 7.65
N ILE A 149 -13.12 -3.61 6.83
CA ILE A 149 -13.01 -3.41 5.38
C ILE A 149 -14.39 -3.28 4.75
N PHE A 150 -15.29 -4.18 5.08
CA PHE A 150 -16.66 -4.20 4.55
C PHE A 150 -17.42 -2.92 4.90
N SER A 151 -17.28 -2.43 6.13
CA SER A 151 -17.88 -1.17 6.57
C SER A 151 -17.41 0.03 5.73
N TRP A 152 -16.11 0.08 5.38
CA TRP A 152 -15.60 1.12 4.49
C TRP A 152 -16.15 1.01 3.07
N VAL A 153 -16.21 -0.21 2.52
CA VAL A 153 -16.77 -0.44 1.18
C VAL A 153 -18.24 -0.05 1.12
N GLU A 154 -19.04 -0.44 2.11
CA GLU A 154 -20.45 -0.07 2.19
C GLU A 154 -20.64 1.45 2.26
N LYS A 155 -19.87 2.11 3.11
CA LYS A 155 -19.97 3.56 3.33
C LYS A 155 -19.56 4.36 2.09
N GLU A 156 -18.44 4.01 1.45
CA GLU A 156 -17.85 4.84 0.41
C GLU A 156 -18.31 4.46 -1.01
N MET A 157 -18.72 3.22 -1.24
CA MET A 157 -19.05 2.73 -2.58
C MET A 157 -20.53 2.33 -2.77
N LEU A 158 -21.25 1.96 -1.70
CA LEU A 158 -22.62 1.47 -1.81
C LEU A 158 -23.66 2.45 -1.27
N SER A 159 -23.25 3.56 -0.67
CA SER A 159 -24.15 4.58 -0.09
C SER A 159 -24.53 5.70 -1.08
N CYS A 160 -24.37 5.45 -2.39
CA CYS A 160 -24.77 6.37 -3.46
C CYS A 160 -26.18 6.06 -3.99
#